data_cc7a938eb1f517d3098ec9a2dfc072b0
#
_entry.id   cc7a938eb1f517d3098ec9a2dfc072b0
#
_cell.length_a   1.000
_cell.length_b   1.000
_cell.length_c   1.000
_cell.angle_alpha   90.00
_cell.angle_beta   90.00
_cell.angle_gamma   90.00
#
_symmetry.space_group_name_H-M   'P 1'
#
loop_
_entity.id
_entity.type
_entity.pdbx_description
1 polymer ?
#
loop_
_entity_poly.entity_id
_entity_poly.type
_entity_poly.pdbx_seq_one_letter_code
_entity_poly.pdbx_strand_id
1 'polypeptide(L)'
;MLKFLNLSAKYVIIFFVFLIFFIFSTLWYFSIGLPDYKKLSNYQPPISSRVYSENRKLIAEYAIEKRLFIPFESIPDKVVNAFLSAEDKNFFKHPGVDAKGILRAVLNNIKNISQNKRLEGASTITQQVAKNFLLTNEVSMKRKIKEAILAFRIERAYTKERILELYLNQIYLGQGTYGIAAASLEYFDKSVKELNYQEAALLAALPKAPSKYNP
;
A
#
# COMPACT_ATOMS: atom_id res chain seq x y z
N MET A 1 31.99 4.13 -42.86
CA MET A 1 31.02 4.73 -41.94
C MET A 1 29.79 3.82 -41.74
N LEU A 2 29.07 3.37 -42.76
CA LEU A 2 27.88 2.48 -42.66
C LEU A 2 28.15 1.13 -41.97
N LYS A 3 29.32 0.48 -42.18
CA LYS A 3 29.66 -0.77 -41.49
C LYS A 3 29.85 -0.62 -39.96
N PHE A 4 30.37 0.54 -39.52
CA PHE A 4 30.51 0.85 -38.07
C PHE A 4 29.18 1.13 -37.41
N LEU A 5 28.25 1.83 -38.10
CA LEU A 5 26.88 2.04 -37.63
C LEU A 5 26.11 0.71 -37.47
N ASN A 6 26.24 -0.20 -38.44
CA ASN A 6 25.62 -1.52 -38.35
C ASN A 6 26.21 -2.39 -37.21
N LEU A 7 27.49 -2.26 -36.94
CA LEU A 7 28.14 -3.01 -35.86
C LEU A 7 27.70 -2.50 -34.48
N SER A 8 27.64 -1.17 -34.28
CA SER A 8 27.16 -0.58 -33.03
C SER A 8 25.67 -0.87 -32.78
N ALA A 9 24.82 -0.80 -33.80
CA ALA A 9 23.41 -1.17 -33.71
C ALA A 9 23.20 -2.64 -33.29
N LYS A 10 24.04 -3.55 -33.84
CA LYS A 10 23.99 -4.97 -33.47
C LYS A 10 24.31 -5.19 -31.96
N TYR A 11 25.33 -4.54 -31.45
CA TYR A 11 25.68 -4.65 -30.02
C TYR A 11 24.59 -4.02 -29.11
N VAL A 12 23.98 -2.93 -29.52
CA VAL A 12 22.84 -2.33 -28.83
C VAL A 12 21.65 -3.29 -28.75
N ILE A 13 21.31 -3.92 -29.87
CA ILE A 13 20.22 -4.93 -29.90
C ILE A 13 20.55 -6.12 -29.00
N ILE A 14 21.76 -6.66 -29.08
CA ILE A 14 22.20 -7.77 -28.23
C ILE A 14 22.11 -7.36 -26.74
N PHE A 15 22.55 -6.17 -26.38
CA PHE A 15 22.44 -5.64 -25.00
C PHE A 15 20.99 -5.61 -24.53
N PHE A 16 20.06 -5.10 -25.34
CA PHE A 16 18.64 -5.05 -24.97
C PHE A 16 18.03 -6.46 -24.84
N VAL A 17 18.40 -7.41 -25.70
CA VAL A 17 17.95 -8.79 -25.60
C VAL A 17 18.43 -9.42 -24.29
N PHE A 18 19.71 -9.26 -23.95
CA PHE A 18 20.23 -9.74 -22.66
C PHE A 18 19.56 -9.05 -21.45
N LEU A 19 19.32 -7.74 -21.53
CA LEU A 19 18.64 -6.99 -20.50
C LEU A 19 17.21 -7.51 -20.27
N ILE A 20 16.46 -7.73 -21.35
CA ILE A 20 15.11 -8.29 -21.31
C ILE A 20 15.15 -9.69 -20.70
N PHE A 21 16.05 -10.55 -21.18
CA PHE A 21 16.21 -11.90 -20.64
C PHE A 21 16.54 -11.89 -19.14
N PHE A 22 17.45 -11.02 -18.72
CA PHE A 22 17.82 -10.84 -17.31
C PHE A 22 16.62 -10.40 -16.46
N ILE A 23 15.83 -9.43 -16.94
CA ILE A 23 14.61 -8.97 -16.26
C ILE A 23 13.61 -10.13 -16.11
N PHE A 24 13.33 -10.86 -17.20
CA PHE A 24 12.40 -11.99 -17.15
C PHE A 24 12.88 -13.11 -16.23
N SER A 25 14.15 -13.46 -16.28
CA SER A 25 14.76 -14.47 -15.40
C SER A 25 14.66 -14.06 -13.93
N THR A 26 14.91 -12.79 -13.62
CA THR A 26 14.78 -12.24 -12.27
C THR A 26 13.33 -12.30 -11.80
N LEU A 27 12.39 -11.84 -12.61
CA LEU A 27 10.96 -11.88 -12.28
C LEU A 27 10.48 -13.32 -12.09
N TRP A 28 10.91 -14.23 -12.94
CA TRP A 28 10.59 -15.66 -12.83
C TRP A 28 11.14 -16.26 -11.54
N TYR A 29 12.42 -16.03 -11.22
CA TYR A 29 13.06 -16.50 -10.00
C TYR A 29 12.32 -16.02 -8.74
N PHE A 30 11.99 -14.72 -8.66
CA PHE A 30 11.26 -14.15 -7.52
C PHE A 30 9.76 -14.49 -7.52
N SER A 31 9.23 -14.98 -8.63
CA SER A 31 7.85 -15.44 -8.75
C SER A 31 7.63 -16.81 -8.10
N ILE A 32 8.71 -17.60 -7.96
CA ILE A 32 8.67 -18.92 -7.31
C ILE A 32 8.49 -18.74 -5.80
N GLY A 33 7.56 -19.49 -5.22
CA GLY A 33 7.31 -19.47 -3.77
C GLY A 33 6.65 -18.19 -3.25
N LEU A 34 5.99 -17.40 -4.11
CA LEU A 34 5.15 -16.31 -3.67
C LEU A 34 3.90 -16.84 -2.97
N PRO A 35 3.43 -16.14 -1.91
CA PRO A 35 2.17 -16.46 -1.25
C PRO A 35 0.98 -16.39 -2.22
N ASP A 36 -0.03 -17.19 -1.92
CA ASP A 36 -1.27 -17.18 -2.72
C ASP A 36 -2.10 -15.94 -2.40
N TYR A 37 -2.19 -15.05 -3.38
CA TYR A 37 -2.99 -13.83 -3.30
C TYR A 37 -4.50 -14.09 -3.26
N LYS A 38 -4.98 -15.28 -3.64
CA LYS A 38 -6.40 -15.67 -3.56
C LYS A 38 -6.92 -15.67 -2.12
N LYS A 39 -6.03 -15.78 -1.13
CA LYS A 39 -6.40 -15.65 0.29
C LYS A 39 -7.04 -14.30 0.63
N LEU A 40 -6.82 -13.27 -0.19
CA LEU A 40 -7.43 -11.95 0.00
C LEU A 40 -8.94 -11.92 -0.31
N SER A 41 -9.46 -12.89 -1.09
CA SER A 41 -10.90 -12.96 -1.39
C SER A 41 -11.72 -13.24 -0.13
N ASN A 42 -11.24 -14.11 0.72
CA ASN A 42 -11.92 -14.58 1.93
C ASN A 42 -11.34 -13.95 3.20
N TYR A 43 -10.62 -12.82 3.04
CA TYR A 43 -10.06 -12.15 4.20
C TYR A 43 -11.16 -11.66 5.13
N GLN A 44 -11.16 -12.21 6.35
CA GLN A 44 -11.93 -11.71 7.47
C GLN A 44 -10.93 -11.15 8.48
N PRO A 45 -11.05 -9.86 8.85
CA PRO A 45 -10.18 -9.29 9.87
C PRO A 45 -10.37 -10.02 11.21
N PRO A 46 -9.33 -10.17 12.02
CA PRO A 46 -9.47 -10.66 13.38
C PRO A 46 -10.43 -9.76 14.15
N ILE A 47 -11.43 -10.36 14.76
CA ILE A 47 -12.49 -9.64 15.47
C ILE A 47 -12.04 -9.41 16.91
N SER A 48 -12.20 -8.18 17.43
CA SER A 48 -12.06 -7.90 18.86
C SER A 48 -13.27 -8.46 19.62
N SER A 49 -13.04 -9.09 20.76
CA SER A 49 -14.10 -9.52 21.67
C SER A 49 -14.51 -8.34 22.54
N ARG A 50 -15.74 -7.86 22.41
CA ARG A 50 -16.31 -6.76 23.21
C ARG A 50 -17.33 -7.29 24.19
N VAL A 51 -17.17 -6.93 25.46
CA VAL A 51 -18.11 -7.28 26.53
C VAL A 51 -18.93 -6.05 26.89
N TYR A 52 -20.24 -6.18 26.84
CA TYR A 52 -21.18 -5.10 27.17
C TYR A 52 -21.94 -5.43 28.44
N SER A 53 -22.31 -4.38 29.20
CA SER A 53 -23.27 -4.50 30.29
C SER A 53 -24.69 -4.73 29.76
N GLU A 54 -25.61 -5.11 30.66
CA GLU A 54 -27.05 -5.19 30.37
C GLU A 54 -27.60 -3.88 29.75
N ASN A 55 -27.07 -2.74 30.17
CA ASN A 55 -27.40 -1.42 29.64
C ASN A 55 -26.63 -1.03 28.35
N ARG A 56 -26.05 -2.02 27.64
CA ARG A 56 -25.28 -1.82 26.41
C ARG A 56 -24.06 -0.91 26.52
N LYS A 57 -23.56 -0.65 27.73
CA LYS A 57 -22.27 0.04 27.91
C LYS A 57 -21.11 -0.94 27.72
N LEU A 58 -20.10 -0.54 26.99
CA LEU A 58 -18.87 -1.31 26.81
C LEU A 58 -18.17 -1.43 28.17
N ILE A 59 -18.01 -2.67 28.68
CA ILE A 59 -17.31 -2.95 29.94
C ILE A 59 -15.84 -3.23 29.67
N ALA A 60 -15.55 -4.06 28.67
CA ALA A 60 -14.19 -4.46 28.30
C ALA A 60 -14.08 -4.77 26.83
N GLU A 61 -12.92 -4.47 26.25
CA GLU A 61 -12.53 -4.89 24.92
C GLU A 61 -11.26 -5.73 25.03
N TYR A 62 -11.34 -6.98 24.59
CA TYR A 62 -10.20 -7.90 24.54
C TYR A 62 -9.71 -7.96 23.09
N ALA A 63 -8.73 -7.14 22.77
CA ALA A 63 -8.09 -7.12 21.47
C ALA A 63 -6.60 -6.81 21.64
N ILE A 64 -5.75 -7.58 20.97
CA ILE A 64 -4.34 -7.24 20.79
C ILE A 64 -4.21 -6.07 19.82
N GLU A 65 -5.14 -5.96 18.87
CA GLU A 65 -5.21 -4.94 17.84
C GLU A 65 -6.65 -4.40 17.75
N LYS A 66 -6.81 -3.09 17.80
CA LYS A 66 -8.11 -2.45 17.61
C LYS A 66 -8.45 -2.47 16.13
N ARG A 67 -9.44 -3.27 15.73
CA ARG A 67 -9.90 -3.45 14.35
C ARG A 67 -11.42 -3.35 14.28
N LEU A 68 -11.90 -2.62 13.30
CA LEU A 68 -13.31 -2.54 12.95
C LEU A 68 -13.42 -2.55 11.43
N PHE A 69 -14.05 -3.57 10.87
CA PHE A 69 -14.23 -3.69 9.44
C PHE A 69 -15.34 -2.75 8.94
N ILE A 70 -15.09 -2.10 7.83
CA ILE A 70 -16.05 -1.26 7.12
C ILE A 70 -16.04 -1.63 5.63
N PRO A 71 -17.19 -2.00 5.02
CA PRO A 71 -17.26 -2.26 3.58
C PRO A 71 -17.02 -0.97 2.79
N PHE A 72 -16.46 -1.12 1.57
CA PHE A 72 -16.05 0.02 0.74
C PHE A 72 -17.18 1.02 0.50
N GLU A 73 -18.39 0.53 0.24
CA GLU A 73 -19.59 1.35 -0.03
C GLU A 73 -20.00 2.23 1.16
N SER A 74 -19.52 1.90 2.35
CA SER A 74 -19.76 2.68 3.57
C SER A 74 -18.67 3.70 3.87
N ILE A 75 -17.60 3.74 3.08
CA ILE A 75 -16.49 4.69 3.25
C ILE A 75 -16.80 5.97 2.44
N PRO A 76 -16.88 7.15 3.07
CA PRO A 76 -17.14 8.38 2.34
C PRO A 76 -16.02 8.74 1.36
N ASP A 77 -16.37 9.29 0.19
CA ASP A 77 -15.41 9.71 -0.85
C ASP A 77 -14.33 10.67 -0.31
N LYS A 78 -14.67 11.55 0.62
CA LYS A 78 -13.70 12.47 1.26
C LYS A 78 -12.55 11.73 1.94
N VAL A 79 -12.83 10.57 2.57
CA VAL A 79 -11.82 9.74 3.23
C VAL A 79 -11.00 9.00 2.18
N VAL A 80 -11.66 8.36 1.21
CA VAL A 80 -10.98 7.70 0.08
C VAL A 80 -10.02 8.66 -0.62
N ASN A 81 -10.50 9.86 -0.97
CA ASN A 81 -9.71 10.86 -1.67
C ASN A 81 -8.54 11.40 -0.83
N ALA A 82 -8.70 11.51 0.50
CA ALA A 82 -7.61 11.90 1.39
C ALA A 82 -6.46 10.88 1.34
N PHE A 83 -6.76 9.58 1.49
CA PHE A 83 -5.75 8.52 1.42
C PHE A 83 -5.13 8.39 0.03
N LEU A 84 -5.91 8.46 -1.04
CA LEU A 84 -5.40 8.48 -2.41
C LEU A 84 -4.44 9.64 -2.65
N SER A 85 -4.79 10.83 -2.18
CA SER A 85 -3.95 12.02 -2.34
C SER A 85 -2.63 11.93 -1.58
N ALA A 86 -2.65 11.33 -0.40
CA ALA A 86 -1.48 11.18 0.47
C ALA A 86 -0.53 10.06 0.02
N GLU A 87 -1.08 8.92 -0.40
CA GLU A 87 -0.33 7.68 -0.61
C GLU A 87 -0.16 7.33 -2.09
N ASP A 88 -1.21 7.48 -2.91
CA ASP A 88 -1.22 7.00 -4.29
C ASP A 88 -2.23 7.74 -5.18
N LYS A 89 -1.94 8.99 -5.52
CA LYS A 89 -2.85 9.83 -6.31
C LYS A 89 -3.16 9.30 -7.72
N ASN A 90 -2.35 8.39 -8.24
CA ASN A 90 -2.53 7.76 -9.54
C ASN A 90 -3.11 6.34 -9.45
N PHE A 91 -3.62 5.94 -8.29
CA PHE A 91 -4.07 4.58 -8.00
C PHE A 91 -4.94 3.97 -9.09
N PHE A 92 -5.92 4.69 -9.61
CA PHE A 92 -6.82 4.22 -10.67
C PHE A 92 -6.18 4.16 -12.07
N LYS A 93 -4.93 4.64 -12.24
CA LYS A 93 -4.28 4.79 -13.55
C LYS A 93 -3.18 3.77 -13.81
N HIS A 94 -2.69 3.09 -12.79
CA HIS A 94 -1.59 2.12 -12.93
C HIS A 94 -2.04 0.70 -12.55
N PRO A 95 -1.39 -0.34 -13.09
CA PRO A 95 -1.71 -1.76 -12.84
C PRO A 95 -0.94 -2.32 -11.62
N GLY A 96 -0.99 -1.66 -10.47
CA GLY A 96 -0.36 -2.11 -9.23
C GLY A 96 0.99 -1.47 -8.90
N VAL A 97 1.73 -0.99 -9.89
CA VAL A 97 3.01 -0.28 -9.74
C VAL A 97 2.96 1.01 -10.56
N ASP A 98 3.23 2.15 -9.93
CA ASP A 98 3.30 3.45 -10.62
C ASP A 98 4.74 3.72 -11.12
N ALA A 99 5.04 3.30 -12.35
CA ALA A 99 6.35 3.51 -12.97
C ALA A 99 6.71 5.02 -13.08
N LYS A 100 5.72 5.88 -13.35
CA LYS A 100 5.93 7.34 -13.40
C LYS A 100 6.25 7.91 -12.03
N GLY A 101 5.54 7.43 -11.00
CA GLY A 101 5.80 7.78 -9.60
C GLY A 101 7.19 7.34 -9.14
N ILE A 102 7.63 6.14 -9.53
CA ILE A 102 8.98 5.65 -9.24
C ILE A 102 10.03 6.54 -9.89
N LEU A 103 9.90 6.85 -11.19
CA LEU A 103 10.84 7.73 -11.88
C LEU A 103 10.92 9.10 -11.22
N ARG A 104 9.77 9.70 -10.91
CA ARG A 104 9.70 10.98 -10.18
C ARG A 104 10.43 10.89 -8.84
N ALA A 105 10.15 9.85 -8.04
CA ALA A 105 10.76 9.68 -6.74
C ALA A 105 12.29 9.48 -6.84
N VAL A 106 12.79 8.75 -7.85
CA VAL A 106 14.23 8.60 -8.09
C VAL A 106 14.87 9.95 -8.36
N LEU A 107 14.31 10.75 -9.28
CA LEU A 107 14.82 12.08 -9.62
C LEU A 107 14.81 13.04 -8.41
N ASN A 108 13.69 13.05 -7.65
CA ASN A 108 13.58 13.86 -6.45
C ASN A 108 14.53 13.40 -5.36
N ASN A 109 14.76 12.10 -5.19
CA ASN A 109 15.65 11.56 -4.18
C ASN A 109 17.11 11.87 -4.45
N ILE A 110 17.54 11.91 -5.71
CA ILE A 110 18.88 12.40 -6.07
C ILE A 110 19.08 13.83 -5.56
N LYS A 111 18.08 14.70 -5.77
CA LYS A 111 18.09 16.08 -5.27
C LYS A 111 17.97 16.15 -3.75
N ASN A 112 17.12 15.33 -3.15
CA ASN A 112 16.89 15.31 -1.70
C ASN A 112 18.13 14.85 -0.92
N ILE A 113 18.89 13.87 -1.44
CA ILE A 113 20.16 13.42 -0.85
C ILE A 113 21.16 14.58 -0.79
N SER A 114 21.30 15.35 -1.88
CA SER A 114 22.21 16.51 -1.89
C SER A 114 21.80 17.63 -0.93
N GLN A 115 20.53 17.67 -0.51
CA GLN A 115 19.95 18.68 0.38
C GLN A 115 19.68 18.17 1.81
N ASN A 116 20.12 16.97 2.15
CA ASN A 116 19.82 16.29 3.43
C ASN A 116 18.31 16.24 3.77
N LYS A 117 17.46 16.15 2.75
CA LYS A 117 16.00 16.03 2.91
C LYS A 117 15.56 14.57 2.98
N ARG A 118 14.39 14.34 3.57
CA ARG A 118 13.77 13.02 3.63
C ARG A 118 13.52 12.48 2.22
N LEU A 119 13.80 11.20 2.01
CA LEU A 119 13.54 10.52 0.75
C LEU A 119 12.03 10.36 0.50
N GLU A 120 11.62 10.56 -0.75
CA GLU A 120 10.25 10.33 -1.22
C GLU A 120 10.02 8.84 -1.47
N GLY A 121 8.94 8.30 -0.93
CA GLY A 121 8.49 6.93 -1.20
C GLY A 121 7.68 6.88 -2.50
N ALA A 122 7.74 5.75 -3.20
CA ALA A 122 6.99 5.49 -4.43
C ALA A 122 6.22 4.15 -4.37
N SER A 123 5.91 3.68 -3.16
CA SER A 123 5.10 2.46 -3.01
C SER A 123 3.63 2.78 -3.23
N THR A 124 2.95 1.98 -4.05
CA THR A 124 1.52 2.10 -4.31
C THR A 124 0.69 1.47 -3.18
N ILE A 125 -0.60 1.81 -3.13
CA ILE A 125 -1.57 1.18 -2.22
C ILE A 125 -1.58 -0.34 -2.43
N THR A 126 -1.58 -0.83 -3.66
CA THR A 126 -1.58 -2.26 -3.96
C THR A 126 -0.31 -2.97 -3.48
N GLN A 127 0.85 -2.32 -3.58
CA GLN A 127 2.10 -2.83 -3.00
C GLN A 127 2.04 -2.90 -1.47
N GLN A 128 1.39 -1.92 -0.82
CA GLN A 128 1.17 -1.94 0.63
C GLN A 128 0.22 -3.06 1.05
N VAL A 129 -0.84 -3.34 0.28
CA VAL A 129 -1.70 -4.51 0.48
C VAL A 129 -0.89 -5.80 0.37
N ALA A 130 -0.11 -5.96 -0.70
CA ALA A 130 0.75 -7.13 -0.88
C ALA A 130 1.71 -7.33 0.31
N LYS A 131 2.33 -6.25 0.78
CA LYS A 131 3.22 -6.29 1.94
C LYS A 131 2.49 -6.72 3.21
N ASN A 132 1.39 -6.06 3.53
CA ASN A 132 0.72 -6.21 4.83
C ASN A 132 0.00 -7.55 5.00
N PHE A 133 -0.48 -8.15 3.91
CA PHE A 133 -1.24 -9.39 3.95
C PHE A 133 -0.43 -10.64 3.61
N LEU A 134 0.58 -10.51 2.77
CA LEU A 134 1.19 -11.65 2.10
C LEU A 134 2.69 -11.78 2.38
N LEU A 135 3.35 -10.74 2.89
CA LEU A 135 4.80 -10.75 3.09
C LEU A 135 5.18 -10.46 4.55
N THR A 136 6.44 -10.69 4.87
CA THR A 136 7.01 -10.38 6.19
C THR A 136 7.48 -8.92 6.26
N ASN A 137 7.68 -8.41 7.49
CA ASN A 137 8.16 -7.04 7.73
C ASN A 137 9.65 -6.83 7.45
N GLU A 138 10.35 -7.81 6.87
CA GLU A 138 11.77 -7.69 6.51
C GLU A 138 11.99 -6.53 5.53
N VAL A 139 12.99 -5.70 5.81
CA VAL A 139 13.38 -4.61 4.92
C VAL A 139 14.46 -5.11 3.96
N SER A 140 14.06 -5.54 2.75
CA SER A 140 14.98 -6.07 1.75
C SER A 140 14.54 -5.74 0.32
N MET A 141 15.51 -5.64 -0.59
CA MET A 141 15.22 -5.49 -2.03
C MET A 141 14.47 -6.70 -2.58
N LYS A 142 14.78 -7.90 -2.05
CA LYS A 142 14.07 -9.14 -2.38
C LYS A 142 12.57 -9.03 -2.10
N ARG A 143 12.20 -8.52 -0.91
CA ARG A 143 10.81 -8.26 -0.55
C ARG A 143 10.18 -7.24 -1.50
N LYS A 144 10.90 -6.17 -1.87
CA LYS A 144 10.38 -5.12 -2.75
C LYS A 144 10.04 -5.61 -4.15
N ILE A 145 10.85 -6.53 -4.70
CA ILE A 145 10.54 -7.20 -5.98
C ILE A 145 9.29 -8.08 -5.84
N LYS A 146 9.19 -8.86 -4.75
CA LYS A 146 8.00 -9.68 -4.47
C LYS A 146 6.73 -8.84 -4.32
N GLU A 147 6.80 -7.69 -3.64
CA GLU A 147 5.69 -6.73 -3.54
C GLU A 147 5.20 -6.30 -4.93
N ALA A 148 6.12 -5.94 -5.82
CA ALA A 148 5.76 -5.51 -7.17
C ALA A 148 5.09 -6.64 -7.97
N ILE A 149 5.62 -7.86 -7.93
CA ILE A 149 5.02 -9.01 -8.63
C ILE A 149 3.63 -9.32 -8.06
N LEU A 150 3.48 -9.33 -6.73
CA LEU A 150 2.19 -9.57 -6.09
C LEU A 150 1.19 -8.46 -6.39
N ALA A 151 1.63 -7.20 -6.42
CA ALA A 151 0.76 -6.08 -6.77
C ALA A 151 0.16 -6.25 -8.17
N PHE A 152 0.95 -6.67 -9.18
CA PHE A 152 0.42 -7.00 -10.50
C PHE A 152 -0.59 -8.16 -10.49
N ARG A 153 -0.35 -9.20 -9.68
CA ARG A 153 -1.28 -10.33 -9.56
C ARG A 153 -2.58 -9.94 -8.87
N ILE A 154 -2.49 -9.12 -7.82
CA ILE A 154 -3.64 -8.60 -7.09
C ILE A 154 -4.52 -7.75 -8.01
N GLU A 155 -3.94 -6.81 -8.77
CA GLU A 155 -4.67 -5.95 -9.70
C GLU A 155 -5.38 -6.70 -10.83
N ARG A 156 -4.87 -7.87 -11.20
CA ARG A 156 -5.54 -8.74 -12.18
C ARG A 156 -6.70 -9.54 -11.60
N ALA A 157 -6.69 -9.77 -10.29
CA ALA A 157 -7.65 -10.63 -9.61
C ALA A 157 -8.76 -9.87 -8.89
N TYR A 158 -8.51 -8.61 -8.52
CA TYR A 158 -9.43 -7.81 -7.70
C TYR A 158 -9.67 -6.44 -8.33
N THR A 159 -10.86 -5.89 -8.09
CA THR A 159 -11.18 -4.51 -8.49
C THR A 159 -10.44 -3.50 -7.62
N LYS A 160 -10.32 -2.27 -8.12
CA LYS A 160 -9.69 -1.16 -7.39
C LYS A 160 -10.38 -0.88 -6.05
N GLU A 161 -11.69 -0.95 -6.03
CA GLU A 161 -12.52 -0.76 -4.84
C GLU A 161 -12.21 -1.82 -3.78
N ARG A 162 -12.09 -3.10 -4.20
CA ARG A 162 -11.74 -4.19 -3.27
C ARG A 162 -10.32 -4.02 -2.71
N ILE A 163 -9.37 -3.57 -3.52
CA ILE A 163 -7.99 -3.30 -3.07
C ILE A 163 -7.97 -2.16 -2.06
N LEU A 164 -8.74 -1.08 -2.31
CA LEU A 164 -8.90 0.04 -1.37
C LEU A 164 -9.57 -0.40 -0.08
N GLU A 165 -10.60 -1.22 -0.15
CA GLU A 165 -11.26 -1.78 1.04
C GLU A 165 -10.26 -2.55 1.91
N LEU A 166 -9.49 -3.45 1.31
CA LEU A 166 -8.45 -4.19 2.02
C LEU A 166 -7.43 -3.25 2.65
N TYR A 167 -6.96 -2.25 1.91
CA TYR A 167 -5.99 -1.27 2.38
C TYR A 167 -6.53 -0.48 3.58
N LEU A 168 -7.70 0.15 3.42
CA LEU A 168 -8.30 1.04 4.41
C LEU A 168 -8.73 0.32 5.69
N ASN A 169 -8.97 -1.00 5.62
CA ASN A 169 -9.27 -1.83 6.78
C ASN A 169 -8.02 -2.42 7.46
N GLN A 170 -6.86 -2.40 6.79
CA GLN A 170 -5.65 -3.05 7.32
C GLN A 170 -4.55 -2.07 7.74
N ILE A 171 -4.53 -0.85 7.20
CA ILE A 171 -3.43 0.08 7.42
C ILE A 171 -3.29 0.42 8.90
N TYR A 172 -2.06 0.38 9.41
CA TYR A 172 -1.76 0.79 10.78
C TYR A 172 -1.73 2.30 10.90
N LEU A 173 -2.51 2.83 11.83
CA LEU A 173 -2.72 4.28 12.01
C LEU A 173 -2.24 4.79 13.38
N GLY A 174 -1.49 3.98 14.13
CA GLY A 174 -0.99 4.35 15.45
C GLY A 174 -1.87 3.84 16.59
N GLN A 175 -1.42 3.96 17.83
CA GLN A 175 -2.16 3.60 19.07
C GLN A 175 -2.78 2.17 19.07
N GLY A 176 -2.15 1.22 18.36
CA GLY A 176 -2.71 -0.13 18.21
C GLY A 176 -3.92 -0.21 17.28
N THR A 177 -4.27 0.87 16.56
CA THR A 177 -5.41 0.91 15.64
C THR A 177 -5.00 0.45 14.25
N TYR A 178 -5.80 -0.43 13.69
CA TYR A 178 -5.69 -0.92 12.31
C TYR A 178 -6.98 -0.64 11.57
N GLY A 179 -6.87 0.05 10.45
CA GLY A 179 -7.99 0.49 9.62
C GLY A 179 -8.62 1.80 10.08
N ILE A 180 -9.26 2.45 9.11
CA ILE A 180 -9.82 3.80 9.28
C ILE A 180 -10.96 3.86 10.29
N ALA A 181 -11.75 2.78 10.40
CA ALA A 181 -12.90 2.78 11.30
C ALA A 181 -12.46 2.73 12.77
N ALA A 182 -11.47 1.89 13.10
CA ALA A 182 -10.91 1.85 14.45
C ALA A 182 -10.19 3.17 14.79
N ALA A 183 -9.43 3.73 13.85
CA ALA A 183 -8.73 5.00 14.06
C ALA A 183 -9.69 6.20 14.21
N SER A 184 -10.80 6.23 13.45
CA SER A 184 -11.82 7.25 13.56
C SER A 184 -12.44 7.30 14.96
N LEU A 185 -12.75 6.14 15.52
CA LEU A 185 -13.27 6.04 16.90
C LEU A 185 -12.20 6.41 17.92
N GLU A 186 -10.97 5.93 17.76
CA GLU A 186 -9.90 6.16 18.73
C GLU A 186 -9.50 7.63 18.84
N TYR A 187 -9.36 8.32 17.70
CA TYR A 187 -8.86 9.69 17.69
C TYR A 187 -9.94 10.77 17.79
N PHE A 188 -11.17 10.47 17.36
CA PHE A 188 -12.21 11.49 17.23
C PHE A 188 -13.53 11.09 17.90
N ASP A 189 -13.65 9.86 18.40
CA ASP A 189 -14.92 9.31 18.93
C ASP A 189 -16.08 9.46 17.93
N LYS A 190 -15.77 9.25 16.63
CA LYS A 190 -16.71 9.42 15.51
C LYS A 190 -16.71 8.21 14.59
N SER A 191 -17.86 7.95 13.96
CA SER A 191 -17.91 7.04 12.82
C SER A 191 -17.19 7.65 11.62
N VAL A 192 -16.71 6.80 10.70
CA VAL A 192 -16.01 7.26 9.46
C VAL A 192 -16.88 8.22 8.65
N LYS A 193 -18.21 8.08 8.70
CA LYS A 193 -19.17 8.93 7.98
C LYS A 193 -19.21 10.36 8.50
N GLU A 194 -18.93 10.55 9.79
CA GLU A 194 -18.99 11.82 10.50
C GLU A 194 -17.69 12.63 10.43
N LEU A 195 -16.59 11.99 9.98
CA LEU A 195 -15.31 12.69 9.80
C LEU A 195 -15.45 13.91 8.88
N ASN A 196 -14.88 15.02 9.28
CA ASN A 196 -14.70 16.16 8.39
C ASN A 196 -13.44 16.00 7.50
N TYR A 197 -13.18 16.96 6.61
CA TYR A 197 -12.02 16.90 5.70
C TYR A 197 -10.68 16.95 6.44
N GLN A 198 -10.59 17.73 7.53
CA GLN A 198 -9.37 17.89 8.33
C GLN A 198 -9.04 16.59 9.06
N GLU A 199 -10.03 15.95 9.66
CA GLU A 199 -9.89 14.66 10.34
C GLU A 199 -9.51 13.54 9.35
N ALA A 200 -10.16 13.51 8.19
CA ALA A 200 -9.80 12.56 7.11
C ALA A 200 -8.37 12.76 6.61
N ALA A 201 -7.93 14.00 6.44
CA ALA A 201 -6.56 14.33 6.03
C ALA A 201 -5.54 13.95 7.10
N LEU A 202 -5.86 14.15 8.39
CA LEU A 202 -5.02 13.72 9.49
C LEU A 202 -4.83 12.21 9.48
N LEU A 203 -5.94 11.42 9.39
CA LEU A 203 -5.84 9.96 9.30
C LEU A 203 -5.00 9.52 8.10
N ALA A 204 -5.15 10.18 6.95
CA ALA A 204 -4.39 9.87 5.75
C ALA A 204 -2.88 10.21 5.84
N ALA A 205 -2.50 11.09 6.78
CA ALA A 205 -1.09 11.40 7.02
C ALA A 205 -0.39 10.40 7.96
N LEU A 206 -1.16 9.66 8.78
CA LEU A 206 -0.63 8.75 9.80
C LEU A 206 0.23 7.61 9.23
N PRO A 207 -0.10 6.95 8.11
CA PRO A 207 0.69 5.84 7.58
C PRO A 207 2.16 6.20 7.36
N LYS A 208 2.44 7.44 7.03
CA LYS A 208 3.80 7.95 6.77
C LYS A 208 4.68 7.98 8.02
N ALA A 209 4.13 8.25 9.19
CA ALA A 209 4.83 8.28 10.46
C ALA A 209 3.84 8.20 11.64
N PRO A 210 3.26 7.02 11.93
CA PRO A 210 2.18 6.87 12.91
C PRO A 210 2.55 7.38 14.30
N SER A 211 3.79 7.13 14.74
CA SER A 211 4.27 7.56 16.08
C SER A 211 4.57 9.07 16.16
N LYS A 212 4.68 9.76 15.03
CA LYS A 212 5.03 11.19 14.99
C LYS A 212 3.82 12.09 14.76
N TYR A 213 2.82 11.59 14.04
CA TYR A 213 1.67 12.37 13.59
C TYR A 213 0.39 12.03 14.36
N ASN A 214 0.44 11.08 15.29
CA ASN A 214 -0.73 10.80 16.10
C ASN A 214 -1.03 12.03 17.00
N PRO A 215 -2.31 12.38 17.16
CA PRO A 215 -2.73 13.49 18.02
C PRO A 215 -2.43 13.25 19.50
#